data_b62b47e3894d198d1ac3fc6f5cb3238a
#
_entry.id   b62b47e3894d198d1ac3fc6f5cb3238a
#
_cell.length_a   1.000
_cell.length_b   1.000
_cell.length_c   1.000
_cell.angle_alpha   90.00
_cell.angle_beta   90.00
_cell.angle_gamma   90.00
#
_symmetry.space_group_name_H-M   'P 1'
#
loop_
_entity.id
_entity.type
_entity.pdbx_description
1 polymer ?
#
loop_
_entity_poly.entity_id
_entity_poly.type
_entity_poly.pdbx_seq_one_letter_code
_entity_poly.pdbx_strand_id
1 'polypeptide(L)'
;YVHIKNTNPDLVIIDSIQTISTETIESSPGSIAQVRECSASILRFAKETHTPVLLIGHINKEGSIAGPKVLEHIVDTVLQFEGDQHYMYRILRSIKNRFGSTAELGIYEMRQDGLRQVSNPSELLLSQDHEGMSGVAIASAIEGVRPFLIETQALVSSAVYGNPQRSATGFDIRRMNMLLAVLEKRVGFKLAQKDVFLNIAGGLKVNDPAIDLAVISAILSSNMDTAIEPEVCMAGEIGLSGEILSLIHISEPTRL
;
A
#
# COMPACT_ATOMS: atom_id res chain seq x y z
N TYR A 1 35.85 1.83 7.45
CA TYR A 1 35.77 1.69 8.90
C TYR A 1 36.70 2.63 9.66
N VAL A 2 37.91 2.91 9.16
CA VAL A 2 38.86 3.81 9.84
C VAL A 2 38.27 5.20 10.06
N HIS A 3 37.64 5.79 9.04
CA HIS A 3 37.02 7.12 9.16
C HIS A 3 35.87 7.14 10.18
N ILE A 4 35.02 6.09 10.17
CA ILE A 4 33.89 6.01 11.10
C ILE A 4 34.39 5.89 12.55
N LYS A 5 35.42 5.09 12.80
CA LYS A 5 36.01 4.97 14.14
C LYS A 5 36.64 6.28 14.63
N ASN A 6 37.24 7.06 13.73
CA ASN A 6 37.88 8.33 14.09
C ASN A 6 36.86 9.46 14.38
N THR A 7 35.66 9.41 13.74
CA THR A 7 34.61 10.44 13.91
C THR A 7 33.66 10.10 15.05
N ASN A 8 33.59 8.84 15.49
CA ASN A 8 32.65 8.35 16.50
C ASN A 8 31.20 8.88 16.31
N PRO A 9 30.57 8.60 15.16
CA PRO A 9 29.28 9.19 14.84
C PRO A 9 28.15 8.51 15.64
N ASP A 10 27.10 9.29 15.92
CA ASP A 10 25.86 8.78 16.54
C ASP A 10 25.00 7.96 15.58
N LEU A 11 25.16 8.17 14.26
CA LEU A 11 24.44 7.47 13.19
C LEU A 11 25.32 7.40 11.95
N VAL A 12 25.29 6.26 11.27
CA VAL A 12 25.94 6.08 9.96
C VAL A 12 24.87 5.88 8.88
N ILE A 13 24.93 6.67 7.81
CA ILE A 13 24.06 6.51 6.64
C ILE A 13 24.93 6.12 5.44
N ILE A 14 24.54 5.05 4.75
CA ILE A 14 25.23 4.51 3.58
C ILE A 14 24.29 4.57 2.38
N ASP A 15 24.57 5.46 1.43
CA ASP A 15 23.86 5.61 0.15
C ASP A 15 24.83 5.37 -1.00
N SER A 16 24.78 4.21 -1.65
CA SER A 16 23.92 3.05 -1.45
C SER A 16 24.75 1.80 -1.15
N ILE A 17 24.12 0.78 -0.61
CA ILE A 17 24.79 -0.49 -0.33
C ILE A 17 25.33 -1.16 -1.60
N GLN A 18 24.76 -0.86 -2.77
CA GLN A 18 25.18 -1.39 -4.06
C GLN A 18 26.52 -0.81 -4.55
N THR A 19 26.91 0.35 -4.05
CA THR A 19 28.17 1.01 -4.47
C THR A 19 29.37 0.59 -3.64
N ILE A 20 29.15 -0.11 -2.53
CA ILE A 20 30.23 -0.56 -1.65
C ILE A 20 30.76 -1.92 -2.11
N SER A 21 32.05 -2.11 -2.01
CA SER A 21 32.71 -3.38 -2.28
C SER A 21 33.74 -3.72 -1.20
N THR A 22 34.05 -5.00 -1.07
CA THR A 22 35.14 -5.53 -0.25
C THR A 22 36.08 -6.32 -1.12
N GLU A 23 37.38 -6.27 -0.81
CA GLU A 23 38.41 -7.01 -1.50
C GLU A 23 38.42 -8.51 -1.12
N THR A 24 37.67 -8.91 -0.10
CA THR A 24 37.58 -10.30 0.36
C THR A 24 36.86 -11.23 -0.60
N ILE A 25 36.12 -10.66 -1.57
CA ILE A 25 35.35 -11.42 -2.55
C ILE A 25 35.65 -10.88 -3.96
N GLU A 26 36.09 -11.79 -4.87
CA GLU A 26 36.31 -11.49 -6.29
C GLU A 26 34.95 -11.44 -7.03
N SER A 27 34.22 -10.35 -6.87
CA SER A 27 32.98 -10.10 -7.62
C SER A 27 32.74 -8.59 -7.78
N SER A 28 31.98 -8.19 -8.81
CA SER A 28 31.74 -6.78 -9.11
C SER A 28 30.93 -6.09 -8.00
N PRO A 29 31.18 -4.79 -7.75
CA PRO A 29 30.33 -3.98 -6.86
C PRO A 29 28.85 -4.11 -7.25
N GLY A 30 27.96 -4.18 -6.27
CA GLY A 30 26.52 -4.34 -6.50
C GLY A 30 26.07 -5.78 -6.78
N SER A 31 27.00 -6.74 -6.94
CA SER A 31 26.63 -8.15 -7.02
C SER A 31 26.04 -8.66 -5.69
N ILE A 32 25.22 -9.71 -5.75
CA ILE A 32 24.59 -10.32 -4.56
C ILE A 32 25.64 -10.69 -3.50
N ALA A 33 26.75 -11.26 -3.94
CA ALA A 33 27.83 -11.67 -3.05
C ALA A 33 28.45 -10.48 -2.33
N GLN A 34 28.76 -9.40 -3.06
CA GLN A 34 29.30 -8.16 -2.49
C GLN A 34 28.34 -7.51 -1.51
N VAL A 35 27.06 -7.34 -1.90
CA VAL A 35 26.03 -6.74 -1.05
C VAL A 35 25.87 -7.54 0.25
N ARG A 36 25.86 -8.88 0.17
CA ARG A 36 25.74 -9.76 1.34
C ARG A 36 26.94 -9.59 2.29
N GLU A 37 28.16 -9.64 1.77
CA GLU A 37 29.37 -9.56 2.60
C GLU A 37 29.55 -8.18 3.21
N CYS A 38 29.37 -7.12 2.42
CA CYS A 38 29.41 -5.76 2.93
C CYS A 38 28.38 -5.54 4.03
N SER A 39 27.15 -6.01 3.83
CA SER A 39 26.08 -5.87 4.84
C SER A 39 26.37 -6.68 6.10
N ALA A 40 26.91 -7.89 5.99
CA ALA A 40 27.32 -8.69 7.16
C ALA A 40 28.42 -7.99 7.96
N SER A 41 29.38 -7.39 7.27
CA SER A 41 30.47 -6.63 7.90
C SER A 41 29.96 -5.35 8.59
N ILE A 42 29.03 -4.63 7.97
CA ILE A 42 28.41 -3.43 8.54
C ILE A 42 27.55 -3.81 9.76
N LEU A 43 26.79 -4.90 9.70
CA LEU A 43 26.00 -5.39 10.83
C LEU A 43 26.89 -5.73 12.03
N ARG A 44 28.04 -6.38 11.78
CA ARG A 44 29.02 -6.68 12.83
C ARG A 44 29.53 -5.39 13.47
N PHE A 45 29.92 -4.41 12.64
CA PHE A 45 30.35 -3.10 13.12
C PHE A 45 29.26 -2.43 13.98
N ALA A 46 28.00 -2.37 13.50
CA ALA A 46 26.90 -1.76 14.21
C ALA A 46 26.68 -2.41 15.60
N LYS A 47 26.79 -3.74 15.69
CA LYS A 47 26.65 -4.48 16.95
C LYS A 47 27.81 -4.28 17.90
N GLU A 48 29.04 -4.22 17.39
CA GLU A 48 30.23 -4.03 18.21
C GLU A 48 30.34 -2.60 18.77
N THR A 49 29.93 -1.61 18.00
CA THR A 49 30.03 -0.19 18.37
C THR A 49 28.75 0.40 18.96
N HIS A 50 27.64 -0.35 18.90
CA HIS A 50 26.29 0.15 19.24
C HIS A 50 25.87 1.38 18.43
N THR A 51 26.49 1.60 17.26
CA THR A 51 26.16 2.71 16.35
C THR A 51 25.08 2.28 15.37
N PRO A 52 23.91 2.95 15.35
CA PRO A 52 22.88 2.70 14.35
C PRO A 52 23.38 2.92 12.93
N VAL A 53 23.00 2.03 12.01
CA VAL A 53 23.36 2.15 10.60
C VAL A 53 22.12 2.12 9.73
N LEU A 54 21.96 3.12 8.87
CA LEU A 54 20.93 3.17 7.83
C LEU A 54 21.55 2.81 6.49
N LEU A 55 21.07 1.70 5.89
CA LEU A 55 21.48 1.26 4.57
C LEU A 55 20.43 1.66 3.55
N ILE A 56 20.81 2.46 2.55
CA ILE A 56 19.93 2.81 1.44
C ILE A 56 20.19 1.82 0.31
N GLY A 57 19.13 1.22 -0.20
CA GLY A 57 19.15 0.28 -1.32
C GLY A 57 18.07 0.65 -2.36
N HIS A 58 18.39 0.43 -3.64
CA HIS A 58 17.46 0.69 -4.73
C HIS A 58 16.81 -0.60 -5.20
N ILE A 59 15.49 -0.55 -5.45
CA ILE A 59 14.72 -1.64 -6.05
C ILE A 59 14.56 -1.34 -7.55
N ASN A 60 14.85 -2.30 -8.43
CA ASN A 60 14.57 -2.15 -9.87
C ASN A 60 13.08 -2.33 -10.16
N LYS A 61 12.62 -1.78 -11.29
CA LYS A 61 11.22 -1.81 -11.75
C LYS A 61 10.62 -3.23 -11.88
N GLU A 62 11.46 -4.25 -12.00
CA GLU A 62 11.03 -5.66 -12.12
C GLU A 62 10.85 -6.38 -10.78
N GLY A 63 11.02 -5.69 -9.64
CA GLY A 63 10.86 -6.28 -8.31
C GLY A 63 11.88 -7.39 -7.98
N SER A 64 12.80 -7.67 -8.90
CA SER A 64 13.80 -8.72 -8.80
C SER A 64 15.20 -8.16 -8.73
N ILE A 65 15.53 -7.40 -7.69
CA ILE A 65 16.93 -7.22 -7.38
C ILE A 65 17.32 -8.09 -6.22
N ALA A 66 18.35 -8.80 -6.49
CA ALA A 66 19.10 -9.62 -5.60
C ALA A 66 19.58 -8.91 -4.32
N GLY A 67 19.65 -7.60 -4.30
CA GLY A 67 20.10 -6.81 -3.17
C GLY A 67 19.08 -6.69 -2.01
N PRO A 68 17.90 -6.12 -2.18
CA PRO A 68 16.99 -5.83 -1.07
C PRO A 68 16.49 -7.08 -0.34
N LYS A 69 16.08 -8.14 -1.05
CA LYS A 69 15.60 -9.38 -0.42
C LYS A 69 16.68 -10.08 0.41
N VAL A 70 17.94 -10.02 -0.02
CA VAL A 70 19.04 -10.56 0.78
C VAL A 70 19.23 -9.78 2.07
N LEU A 71 19.03 -8.46 2.04
CA LEU A 71 19.16 -7.58 3.20
C LEU A 71 18.02 -7.75 4.19
N GLU A 72 16.81 -8.03 3.73
CA GLU A 72 15.64 -8.22 4.60
C GLU A 72 15.86 -9.24 5.71
N HIS A 73 16.65 -10.28 5.45
CA HIS A 73 16.96 -11.30 6.45
C HIS A 73 18.07 -10.88 7.42
N ILE A 74 18.91 -9.95 7.03
CA ILE A 74 20.12 -9.55 7.76
C ILE A 74 19.81 -8.40 8.72
N VAL A 75 19.03 -7.39 8.28
CA VAL A 75 18.74 -6.17 9.04
C VAL A 75 17.58 -6.35 10.01
N ASP A 76 17.53 -5.49 11.04
CA ASP A 76 16.47 -5.52 12.05
C ASP A 76 15.18 -4.88 11.58
N THR A 77 15.27 -3.84 10.77
CA THR A 77 14.12 -3.10 10.23
C THR A 77 14.29 -2.88 8.73
N VAL A 78 13.20 -3.04 7.97
CA VAL A 78 13.13 -2.74 6.54
C VAL A 78 12.01 -1.74 6.32
N LEU A 79 12.37 -0.58 5.79
CA LEU A 79 11.45 0.46 5.37
C LEU A 79 11.46 0.54 3.85
N GLN A 80 10.30 0.62 3.25
CA GLN A 80 10.14 0.75 1.81
C GLN A 80 9.36 2.01 1.47
N PHE A 81 9.91 2.81 0.53
CA PHE A 81 9.16 3.88 -0.10
C PHE A 81 8.40 3.30 -1.29
N GLU A 82 7.08 3.46 -1.26
CA GLU A 82 6.18 3.14 -2.36
C GLU A 82 5.68 4.44 -3.00
N GLY A 83 5.56 4.46 -4.31
CA GLY A 83 5.01 5.61 -5.02
C GLY A 83 4.98 5.37 -6.52
N ASP A 84 3.92 5.84 -7.15
CA ASP A 84 3.78 5.88 -8.60
C ASP A 84 4.26 7.24 -9.14
N GLN A 85 4.75 7.27 -10.38
CA GLN A 85 5.18 8.50 -11.06
C GLN A 85 4.02 9.47 -11.32
N HIS A 86 2.78 8.97 -11.35
CA HIS A 86 1.57 9.75 -11.62
C HIS A 86 0.95 10.38 -10.36
N TYR A 87 1.37 9.93 -9.16
CA TYR A 87 0.82 10.42 -7.90
C TYR A 87 1.83 11.28 -7.13
N MET A 88 1.35 12.40 -6.60
CA MET A 88 2.18 13.34 -5.82
C MET A 88 2.53 12.80 -4.43
N TYR A 89 2.07 11.59 -4.08
CA TYR A 89 2.28 11.01 -2.77
C TYR A 89 3.32 9.90 -2.76
N ARG A 90 3.97 9.76 -1.61
CA ARG A 90 4.90 8.66 -1.31
C ARG A 90 4.49 8.03 0.01
N ILE A 91 4.46 6.72 0.05
CA ILE A 91 4.14 5.95 1.24
C ILE A 91 5.41 5.30 1.75
N LEU A 92 5.75 5.56 3.00
CA LEU A 92 6.81 4.87 3.72
C LEU A 92 6.17 3.75 4.53
N ARG A 93 6.45 2.52 4.16
CA ARG A 93 5.91 1.31 4.79
C ARG A 93 7.00 0.54 5.52
N SER A 94 6.70 0.06 6.71
CA SER A 94 7.54 -0.92 7.41
C SER A 94 7.23 -2.33 6.89
N ILE A 95 8.17 -2.94 6.16
CA ILE A 95 8.04 -4.32 5.66
C ILE A 95 8.47 -5.33 6.73
N LYS A 96 9.45 -4.96 7.54
CA LYS A 96 9.96 -5.74 8.66
C LYS A 96 10.34 -4.83 9.80
N ASN A 97 9.97 -5.20 11.00
CA ASN A 97 10.44 -4.54 12.22
C ASN A 97 10.61 -5.59 13.33
N ARG A 98 11.84 -5.86 13.73
CA ARG A 98 12.17 -6.90 14.72
C ARG A 98 11.73 -6.54 16.13
N PHE A 99 11.67 -5.25 16.43
CA PHE A 99 11.44 -4.72 17.78
C PHE A 99 10.15 -3.93 17.92
N GLY A 100 9.29 -3.93 16.91
CA GLY A 100 8.04 -3.19 16.92
C GLY A 100 7.06 -3.61 15.84
N SER A 101 5.96 -2.88 15.75
CA SER A 101 4.91 -3.10 14.74
C SER A 101 5.40 -2.77 13.33
N THR A 102 4.93 -3.52 12.33
CA THR A 102 5.04 -3.19 10.91
C THR A 102 3.80 -2.47 10.38
N ALA A 103 2.84 -2.24 11.26
CA ALA A 103 1.53 -1.69 10.93
C ALA A 103 1.52 -0.15 10.78
N GLU A 104 2.66 0.51 10.93
CA GLU A 104 2.78 1.95 10.80
C GLU A 104 3.06 2.38 9.36
N LEU A 105 2.34 3.41 8.91
CA LEU A 105 2.54 4.05 7.61
C LEU A 105 2.91 5.51 7.76
N GLY A 106 3.91 5.95 7.00
CA GLY A 106 4.17 7.36 6.75
C GLY A 106 3.66 7.77 5.38
N ILE A 107 2.80 8.78 5.30
CA ILE A 107 2.35 9.34 4.02
C ILE A 107 2.99 10.71 3.84
N TYR A 108 3.58 10.92 2.68
CA TYR A 108 4.28 12.14 2.32
C TYR A 108 3.78 12.65 0.97
N GLU A 109 3.61 13.95 0.89
CA GLU A 109 3.34 14.68 -0.35
C GLU A 109 4.66 15.11 -0.98
N MET A 110 4.84 14.85 -2.27
CA MET A 110 5.98 15.33 -3.02
C MET A 110 5.74 16.77 -3.46
N ARG A 111 6.52 17.70 -2.94
CA ARG A 111 6.48 19.14 -3.30
C ARG A 111 7.76 19.57 -4.00
N GLN A 112 7.79 20.81 -4.51
CA GLN A 112 8.97 21.38 -5.15
C GLN A 112 10.16 21.54 -4.17
N ASP A 113 9.87 21.73 -2.89
CA ASP A 113 10.83 21.89 -1.80
C ASP A 113 11.18 20.56 -1.08
N GLY A 114 10.60 19.43 -1.51
CA GLY A 114 10.86 18.11 -0.97
C GLY A 114 9.62 17.36 -0.49
N LEU A 115 9.81 16.43 0.45
CA LEU A 115 8.74 15.63 1.02
C LEU A 115 8.11 16.34 2.21
N ARG A 116 6.80 16.53 2.18
CA ARG A 116 6.00 17.02 3.29
C ARG A 116 5.20 15.89 3.91
N GLN A 117 5.30 15.73 5.22
CA GLN A 117 4.47 14.76 5.95
C GLN A 117 2.99 15.15 5.88
N VAL A 118 2.14 14.16 5.63
CA VAL A 118 0.69 14.29 5.63
C VAL A 118 0.16 13.78 6.96
N SER A 119 -0.40 14.69 7.76
CA SER A 119 -0.91 14.38 9.10
C SER A 119 -2.26 13.65 9.06
N ASN A 120 -3.10 14.00 8.09
CA ASN A 120 -4.42 13.41 7.90
C ASN A 120 -4.55 12.85 6.46
N PRO A 121 -4.30 11.54 6.26
CA PRO A 121 -4.43 10.94 4.95
C PRO A 121 -5.82 11.07 4.33
N SER A 122 -6.86 11.07 5.14
CA SER A 122 -8.25 11.14 4.66
C SER A 122 -8.55 12.43 3.89
N GLU A 123 -7.94 13.56 4.28
CA GLU A 123 -8.11 14.84 3.54
C GLU A 123 -7.60 14.78 2.10
N LEU A 124 -6.64 13.90 1.83
CA LEU A 124 -6.04 13.75 0.51
C LEU A 124 -6.72 12.70 -0.35
N LEU A 125 -7.39 11.75 0.31
CA LEU A 125 -8.02 10.59 -0.32
C LEU A 125 -9.51 10.82 -0.60
N LEU A 126 -10.04 11.96 -0.14
CA LEU A 126 -11.40 12.40 -0.39
C LEU A 126 -11.37 13.59 -1.33
N SER A 127 -12.03 13.48 -2.45
CA SER A 127 -12.20 14.58 -3.40
C SER A 127 -13.33 15.48 -2.93
N GLN A 128 -13.15 16.79 -3.03
CA GLN A 128 -14.19 17.77 -2.64
C GLN A 128 -15.26 17.98 -3.72
N ASP A 129 -15.08 17.46 -4.93
CA ASP A 129 -15.85 17.82 -6.12
C ASP A 129 -16.87 16.76 -6.57
N HIS A 130 -17.21 15.77 -5.72
CA HIS A 130 -18.10 14.65 -6.13
C HIS A 130 -19.53 14.75 -5.59
N GLU A 131 -19.94 15.92 -5.10
CA GLU A 131 -21.28 16.13 -4.58
C GLU A 131 -22.33 15.86 -5.68
N GLY A 132 -23.21 14.88 -5.43
CA GLY A 132 -24.26 14.50 -6.38
C GLY A 132 -23.85 13.58 -7.52
N MET A 133 -22.61 13.13 -7.60
CA MET A 133 -22.17 12.17 -8.62
C MET A 133 -22.47 10.73 -8.21
N SER A 134 -23.02 9.94 -9.16
CA SER A 134 -23.17 8.49 -8.98
C SER A 134 -21.83 7.77 -9.12
N GLY A 135 -21.71 6.60 -8.50
CA GLY A 135 -20.51 5.77 -8.62
C GLY A 135 -19.41 6.08 -7.61
N VAL A 136 -19.66 6.93 -6.62
CA VAL A 136 -18.70 7.28 -5.59
C VAL A 136 -19.20 6.82 -4.22
N ALA A 137 -18.34 6.15 -3.45
CA ALA A 137 -18.59 5.75 -2.07
C ALA A 137 -17.34 5.94 -1.21
N ILE A 138 -17.53 6.31 0.04
CA ILE A 138 -16.44 6.47 1.00
C ILE A 138 -16.30 5.18 1.80
N ALA A 139 -15.13 4.57 1.72
CA ALA A 139 -14.75 3.41 2.53
C ALA A 139 -14.00 3.86 3.78
N SER A 140 -14.25 3.17 4.90
CA SER A 140 -13.34 3.18 6.04
C SER A 140 -12.49 1.92 6.00
N ALA A 141 -11.19 2.09 6.01
CA ALA A 141 -10.21 1.00 6.04
C ALA A 141 -9.23 1.20 7.18
N ILE A 142 -8.60 0.13 7.60
CA ILE A 142 -7.52 0.17 8.59
C ILE A 142 -6.24 -0.32 7.91
N GLU A 143 -5.23 0.50 7.92
CA GLU A 143 -3.89 0.07 7.54
C GLU A 143 -3.01 0.10 8.80
N GLY A 144 -2.70 -1.09 9.27
CA GLY A 144 -2.03 -1.26 10.55
C GLY A 144 -2.88 -0.86 11.73
N VAL A 145 -2.54 0.23 12.40
CA VAL A 145 -3.27 0.78 13.56
C VAL A 145 -4.00 2.09 13.24
N ARG A 146 -3.90 2.59 12.01
CA ARG A 146 -4.50 3.87 11.61
C ARG A 146 -5.75 3.65 10.78
N PRO A 147 -6.92 4.09 11.23
CA PRO A 147 -8.08 4.20 10.39
C PRO A 147 -7.91 5.37 9.41
N PHE A 148 -8.38 5.19 8.19
CA PHE A 148 -8.45 6.26 7.20
C PHE A 148 -9.67 6.09 6.32
N LEU A 149 -10.15 7.20 5.79
CA LEU A 149 -11.22 7.23 4.81
C LEU A 149 -10.61 7.27 3.42
N ILE A 150 -11.19 6.49 2.52
CA ILE A 150 -10.74 6.40 1.14
C ILE A 150 -11.93 6.40 0.19
N GLU A 151 -11.80 7.17 -0.88
CA GLU A 151 -12.83 7.24 -1.89
C GLU A 151 -12.70 6.06 -2.86
N THR A 152 -13.82 5.38 -3.08
CA THR A 152 -13.97 4.29 -4.02
C THR A 152 -14.86 4.76 -5.16
N GLN A 153 -14.34 4.75 -6.37
CA GLN A 153 -15.02 5.20 -7.57
C GLN A 153 -15.33 4.01 -8.48
N ALA A 154 -16.56 3.89 -8.96
CA ALA A 154 -16.96 2.86 -9.91
C ALA A 154 -17.68 3.47 -11.11
N LEU A 155 -17.41 2.95 -12.28
CA LEU A 155 -18.15 3.25 -13.50
C LEU A 155 -18.72 1.95 -14.07
N VAL A 156 -20.04 1.92 -14.21
CA VAL A 156 -20.77 0.78 -14.78
C VAL A 156 -21.48 1.25 -16.05
N SER A 157 -21.17 0.60 -17.18
CA SER A 157 -21.79 0.91 -18.46
C SER A 157 -22.25 -0.36 -19.17
N SER A 158 -23.07 -0.23 -20.21
CA SER A 158 -23.44 -1.38 -21.04
C SER A 158 -22.26 -1.78 -21.92
N ALA A 159 -21.93 -3.08 -21.96
CA ALA A 159 -20.88 -3.58 -22.82
C ALA A 159 -21.24 -3.42 -24.31
N VAL A 160 -20.52 -2.54 -25.01
CA VAL A 160 -20.80 -2.19 -26.41
C VAL A 160 -20.29 -3.28 -27.39
N TYR A 161 -19.22 -3.99 -27.01
CA TYR A 161 -18.51 -4.92 -27.89
C TYR A 161 -18.77 -6.41 -27.59
N GLY A 162 -19.84 -6.74 -26.88
CA GLY A 162 -20.24 -8.12 -26.59
C GLY A 162 -19.45 -8.84 -25.50
N ASN A 163 -18.23 -8.42 -25.20
CA ASN A 163 -17.42 -8.94 -24.07
C ASN A 163 -17.28 -7.88 -23.00
N PRO A 164 -17.88 -8.07 -21.80
CA PRO A 164 -17.77 -7.13 -20.70
C PRO A 164 -16.32 -6.92 -20.26
N GLN A 165 -15.91 -5.66 -20.16
CA GLN A 165 -14.61 -5.26 -19.66
C GLN A 165 -14.67 -5.05 -18.14
N ARG A 166 -13.67 -5.56 -17.45
CA ARG A 166 -13.55 -5.40 -15.99
C ARG A 166 -12.13 -5.00 -15.64
N SER A 167 -12.00 -3.87 -14.96
CA SER A 167 -10.72 -3.33 -14.56
C SER A 167 -10.82 -2.77 -13.14
N ALA A 168 -9.77 -2.95 -12.36
CA ALA A 168 -9.67 -2.39 -11.03
C ALA A 168 -8.27 -1.79 -10.82
N THR A 169 -8.24 -0.58 -10.29
CA THR A 169 -7.02 0.11 -9.86
C THR A 169 -7.07 0.28 -8.35
N GLY A 170 -6.02 -0.15 -7.66
CA GLY A 170 -5.96 -0.08 -6.19
C GLY A 170 -6.74 -1.16 -5.44
N PHE A 171 -7.47 -2.03 -6.13
CA PHE A 171 -8.24 -3.13 -5.58
C PHE A 171 -7.97 -4.44 -6.34
N ASP A 172 -8.10 -5.59 -5.68
CA ASP A 172 -7.89 -6.89 -6.34
C ASP A 172 -9.03 -7.21 -7.32
N ILE A 173 -8.67 -7.40 -8.60
CA ILE A 173 -9.64 -7.69 -9.66
C ILE A 173 -10.40 -9.01 -9.44
N ARG A 174 -9.78 -10.02 -8.78
CA ARG A 174 -10.44 -11.30 -8.51
C ARG A 174 -11.50 -11.10 -7.43
N ARG A 175 -11.21 -10.28 -6.41
CA ARG A 175 -12.18 -9.93 -5.38
C ARG A 175 -13.34 -9.13 -5.96
N MET A 176 -13.07 -8.13 -6.82
CA MET A 176 -14.12 -7.40 -7.53
C MET A 176 -15.04 -8.36 -8.31
N ASN A 177 -14.48 -9.31 -9.06
CA ASN A 177 -15.26 -10.29 -9.81
C ASN A 177 -16.11 -11.18 -8.91
N MET A 178 -15.61 -11.54 -7.73
CA MET A 178 -16.36 -12.27 -6.71
C MET A 178 -17.54 -11.44 -6.21
N LEU A 179 -17.34 -10.18 -5.87
CA LEU A 179 -18.40 -9.26 -5.43
C LEU A 179 -19.46 -9.07 -6.50
N LEU A 180 -19.07 -8.91 -7.77
CA LEU A 180 -20.01 -8.86 -8.89
C LEU A 180 -20.86 -10.14 -9.01
N ALA A 181 -20.25 -11.31 -8.82
CA ALA A 181 -20.98 -12.58 -8.83
C ALA A 181 -21.97 -12.70 -7.66
N VAL A 182 -21.60 -12.18 -6.48
CA VAL A 182 -22.51 -12.10 -5.32
C VAL A 182 -23.70 -11.17 -5.62
N LEU A 183 -23.45 -9.97 -6.14
CA LEU A 183 -24.51 -9.03 -6.52
C LEU A 183 -25.47 -9.62 -7.54
N GLU A 184 -24.95 -10.33 -8.53
CA GLU A 184 -25.76 -10.97 -9.55
C GLU A 184 -26.57 -12.13 -9.02
N LYS A 185 -25.94 -13.07 -8.30
CA LYS A 185 -26.58 -14.32 -7.87
C LYS A 185 -27.47 -14.15 -6.65
N ARG A 186 -27.11 -13.28 -5.70
CA ARG A 186 -27.80 -13.13 -4.42
C ARG A 186 -28.76 -11.96 -4.37
N VAL A 187 -28.41 -10.86 -5.03
CA VAL A 187 -29.19 -9.62 -5.02
C VAL A 187 -30.02 -9.46 -6.29
N GLY A 188 -29.65 -10.13 -7.38
CA GLY A 188 -30.41 -10.14 -8.63
C GLY A 188 -30.06 -9.01 -9.61
N PHE A 189 -28.96 -8.29 -9.39
CA PHE A 189 -28.48 -7.28 -10.34
C PHE A 189 -27.94 -7.93 -11.61
N LYS A 190 -28.30 -7.39 -12.78
CA LYS A 190 -27.83 -7.88 -14.08
C LYS A 190 -26.52 -7.20 -14.48
N LEU A 191 -25.40 -7.72 -13.98
CA LEU A 191 -24.06 -7.17 -14.22
C LEU A 191 -23.23 -7.99 -15.22
N ALA A 192 -23.70 -9.16 -15.65
CA ALA A 192 -22.98 -10.04 -16.57
C ALA A 192 -22.63 -9.39 -17.92
N GLN A 193 -23.48 -8.47 -18.41
CA GLN A 193 -23.30 -7.76 -19.68
C GLN A 193 -22.93 -6.28 -19.48
N LYS A 194 -22.33 -5.96 -18.35
CA LYS A 194 -21.89 -4.61 -18.02
C LYS A 194 -20.38 -4.52 -17.95
N ASP A 195 -19.84 -3.45 -18.49
CA ASP A 195 -18.47 -3.03 -18.23
C ASP A 195 -18.41 -2.46 -16.80
N VAL A 196 -17.39 -2.82 -16.06
CA VAL A 196 -17.18 -2.36 -14.68
C VAL A 196 -15.75 -1.92 -14.50
N PHE A 197 -15.58 -0.65 -14.21
CA PHE A 197 -14.28 -0.04 -13.89
C PHE A 197 -14.31 0.43 -12.45
N LEU A 198 -13.30 0.05 -11.69
CA LEU A 198 -13.15 0.42 -10.28
C LEU A 198 -11.82 1.14 -10.07
N ASN A 199 -11.85 2.22 -9.32
CA ASN A 199 -10.66 2.97 -8.96
C ASN A 199 -10.71 3.33 -7.46
N ILE A 200 -9.65 3.03 -6.76
CA ILE A 200 -9.41 3.53 -5.40
C ILE A 200 -8.62 4.83 -5.51
N ALA A 201 -9.17 5.90 -4.96
CA ALA A 201 -8.56 7.23 -5.05
C ALA A 201 -7.16 7.27 -4.41
N GLY A 202 -6.34 8.22 -4.86
CA GLY A 202 -4.99 8.44 -4.32
C GLY A 202 -3.95 7.39 -4.73
N GLY A 203 -4.29 6.41 -5.59
CA GLY A 203 -3.37 5.38 -6.07
C GLY A 203 -2.93 4.37 -5.01
N LEU A 204 -3.63 4.31 -3.91
CA LEU A 204 -3.38 3.33 -2.86
C LEU A 204 -3.85 1.94 -3.29
N LYS A 205 -3.07 0.94 -2.95
CA LYS A 205 -3.51 -0.45 -3.04
C LYS A 205 -4.07 -0.87 -1.68
N VAL A 206 -5.38 -1.08 -1.61
CA VAL A 206 -6.07 -1.51 -0.40
C VAL A 206 -6.38 -2.99 -0.51
N ASN A 207 -5.89 -3.76 0.45
CA ASN A 207 -6.14 -5.21 0.55
C ASN A 207 -7.10 -5.57 1.69
N ASP A 208 -7.58 -4.57 2.44
CA ASP A 208 -8.51 -4.77 3.55
C ASP A 208 -9.91 -5.13 3.02
N PRO A 209 -10.47 -6.30 3.37
CA PRO A 209 -11.82 -6.69 2.97
C PRO A 209 -12.90 -5.76 3.52
N ALA A 210 -12.59 -4.94 4.51
CA ALA A 210 -13.52 -3.96 5.07
C ALA A 210 -14.09 -2.99 4.03
N ILE A 211 -13.39 -2.75 2.91
CA ILE A 211 -13.85 -1.85 1.86
C ILE A 211 -14.86 -2.49 0.88
N ASP A 212 -15.14 -3.79 0.98
CA ASP A 212 -16.06 -4.48 0.06
C ASP A 212 -17.42 -3.80 -0.01
N LEU A 213 -17.96 -3.40 1.14
CA LEU A 213 -19.27 -2.75 1.20
C LEU A 213 -19.28 -1.42 0.42
N ALA A 214 -18.22 -0.63 0.53
CA ALA A 214 -18.10 0.60 -0.25
C ALA A 214 -17.91 0.31 -1.75
N VAL A 215 -17.15 -0.73 -2.09
CA VAL A 215 -16.94 -1.16 -3.49
C VAL A 215 -18.28 -1.55 -4.13
N ILE A 216 -19.08 -2.41 -3.48
CA ILE A 216 -20.39 -2.79 -4.04
C ILE A 216 -21.35 -1.61 -4.08
N SER A 217 -21.31 -0.72 -3.09
CA SER A 217 -22.15 0.48 -3.04
C SER A 217 -21.81 1.45 -4.18
N ALA A 218 -20.52 1.68 -4.46
CA ALA A 218 -20.09 2.48 -5.61
C ALA A 218 -20.55 1.86 -6.95
N ILE A 219 -20.39 0.52 -7.10
CA ILE A 219 -20.84 -0.19 -8.30
C ILE A 219 -22.36 -0.07 -8.47
N LEU A 220 -23.15 -0.24 -7.42
CA LEU A 220 -24.59 -0.13 -7.46
C LEU A 220 -25.06 1.31 -7.71
N SER A 221 -24.42 2.28 -7.05
CA SER A 221 -24.63 3.71 -7.26
C SER A 221 -24.47 4.08 -8.75
N SER A 222 -23.35 3.66 -9.37
CA SER A 222 -23.10 3.87 -10.78
C SER A 222 -24.11 3.13 -11.68
N ASN A 223 -24.46 1.87 -11.36
CA ASN A 223 -25.39 1.09 -12.16
C ASN A 223 -26.83 1.64 -12.12
N MET A 224 -27.21 2.26 -11.02
CA MET A 224 -28.54 2.84 -10.78
C MET A 224 -28.58 4.34 -11.09
N ASP A 225 -27.45 4.94 -11.39
CA ASP A 225 -27.27 6.39 -11.57
C ASP A 225 -27.82 7.20 -10.38
N THR A 226 -27.51 6.75 -9.17
CA THR A 226 -27.98 7.34 -7.92
C THR A 226 -26.79 7.65 -7.03
N ALA A 227 -26.63 8.92 -6.66
CA ALA A 227 -25.54 9.34 -5.78
C ALA A 227 -25.72 8.80 -4.35
N ILE A 228 -24.61 8.51 -3.70
CA ILE A 228 -24.55 8.23 -2.26
C ILE A 228 -24.25 9.55 -1.55
N GLU A 229 -24.85 9.76 -0.39
CA GLU A 229 -24.59 10.96 0.41
C GLU A 229 -23.11 11.02 0.83
N PRO A 230 -22.43 12.16 0.64
CA PRO A 230 -20.99 12.28 0.85
C PRO A 230 -20.57 12.14 2.32
N GLU A 231 -21.49 12.32 3.25
CA GLU A 231 -21.24 12.17 4.69
C GLU A 231 -21.32 10.72 5.18
N VAL A 232 -21.66 9.77 4.29
CA VAL A 232 -21.78 8.34 4.63
C VAL A 232 -20.49 7.63 4.31
N CYS A 233 -19.83 7.06 5.32
CA CYS A 233 -18.73 6.12 5.13
C CYS A 233 -19.17 4.69 5.46
N MET A 234 -18.57 3.73 4.79
CA MET A 234 -18.97 2.32 4.86
C MET A 234 -17.78 1.44 5.18
N ALA A 235 -18.00 0.44 6.02
CA ALA A 235 -17.05 -0.63 6.29
C ALA A 235 -17.82 -1.95 6.43
N GLY A 236 -17.38 -2.98 5.74
CA GLY A 236 -17.97 -4.32 5.82
C GLY A 236 -17.36 -5.26 4.81
N GLU A 237 -17.02 -6.46 5.25
CA GLU A 237 -16.62 -7.55 4.37
C GLU A 237 -17.88 -8.26 3.83
N ILE A 238 -17.86 -8.64 2.56
CA ILE A 238 -18.97 -9.35 1.92
C ILE A 238 -18.62 -10.82 1.74
N GLY A 239 -19.42 -11.68 2.34
CA GLY A 239 -19.33 -13.13 2.16
C GLY A 239 -19.99 -13.62 0.88
N LEU A 240 -19.67 -14.85 0.48
CA LEU A 240 -20.22 -15.48 -0.75
C LEU A 240 -21.73 -15.73 -0.70
N SER A 241 -22.30 -15.77 0.48
CA SER A 241 -23.76 -15.89 0.66
C SER A 241 -24.47 -14.54 0.52
N GLY A 242 -23.71 -13.44 0.45
CA GLY A 242 -24.23 -12.08 0.38
C GLY A 242 -24.41 -11.41 1.75
N GLU A 243 -23.96 -12.06 2.80
CA GLU A 243 -23.95 -11.51 4.17
C GLU A 243 -22.86 -10.46 4.34
N ILE A 244 -23.10 -9.49 5.20
CA ILE A 244 -22.08 -8.54 5.67
C ILE A 244 -21.44 -9.17 6.90
N LEU A 245 -20.15 -9.49 6.80
CA LEU A 245 -19.39 -10.08 7.89
C LEU A 245 -18.93 -9.01 8.88
N SER A 246 -18.88 -9.39 10.15
CA SER A 246 -18.33 -8.53 11.20
C SER A 246 -16.82 -8.40 11.03
N LEU A 247 -16.34 -7.18 11.13
CA LEU A 247 -14.90 -6.87 11.06
C LEU A 247 -14.29 -7.06 12.45
N ILE A 248 -13.50 -8.10 12.63
CA ILE A 248 -12.91 -8.48 13.92
C ILE A 248 -12.08 -7.34 14.55
N HIS A 249 -11.41 -6.54 13.72
CA HIS A 249 -10.56 -5.43 14.19
C HIS A 249 -11.33 -4.14 14.55
N ILE A 250 -12.64 -4.08 14.28
CA ILE A 250 -13.49 -2.92 14.63
C ILE A 250 -14.37 -3.23 15.84
N SER A 251 -14.65 -4.52 16.12
CA SER A 251 -15.72 -4.91 17.04
C SER A 251 -15.33 -5.09 18.50
N GLU A 252 -14.04 -5.14 18.87
CA GLU A 252 -13.65 -5.21 20.28
C GLU A 252 -12.42 -4.35 20.59
N PRO A 253 -12.56 -3.27 21.38
CA PRO A 253 -11.40 -2.75 22.10
C PRO A 253 -10.96 -3.85 23.06
N THR A 254 -9.83 -4.49 22.79
CA THR A 254 -9.20 -5.42 23.70
C THR A 254 -9.04 -4.71 25.05
N ARG A 255 -9.89 -5.05 26.01
CA ARG A 255 -9.66 -4.67 27.41
C ARG A 255 -8.44 -5.46 27.85
N LEU A 256 -7.32 -4.78 27.95
CA LEU A 256 -6.16 -5.22 28.72
C LEU A 256 -6.46 -5.07 30.21
#